data_21c518e93b94bb34afb4d1dcc2b04594
#
_entry.id   21c518e93b94bb34afb4d1dcc2b04594
#
_cell.length_a   1.000
_cell.length_b   1.000
_cell.length_c   1.000
_cell.angle_alpha   90.00
_cell.angle_beta   90.00
_cell.angle_gamma   90.00
#
_symmetry.space_group_name_H-M   'P 1'
#
loop_
_entity.id
_entity.type
_entity.pdbx_description
1 polymer ?
#
loop_
_entity_poly.entity_id
_entity_poly.type
_entity_poly.pdbx_seq_one_letter_code
_entity_poly.pdbx_strand_id
1 'polypeptide(L)'
;MFGKRSSNAATTQPLNAKVSGPASAARPLESSAPPPDMRRQVSAAPVAPVETPKSDDYYQMKSMIFGALIEAIDLSQLAKLDGESAREEIRDIINEIISLKNVVLSIAEQEELLDDICNDVLGYGPLEPLLARDDIADIMVNGASRTFIETGGKIQLTNVRFRDNAQLMNICQRIVSQVGRRVDESSPICDARLADGSRVNVIAPPLAIDGPALTIRKFKKDKLTLDQLVRFGAISPPGAEILKIIGKVRCNIVISGGTGSGKTTLLNCLTNYIEHDERVITCEDAAELQLQQPHVVRLETRPPNLEGTGAVTMRDLVKNCLRMRPERIIVGEVRGPEAFDLLQAMNTGHDGSMGTLHANTPRECLSRIESMITMGGFSLPSKTLREMICSSVDVVIQAQRMRDGSRRITHITEVMGMEGDVIITQDLMNYEVLGEDAAGKLIGRHRSTGIGRPRFWERARYFGEEQRLATAIDQLAVQDEANAA
;
A
#
# COMPACT_ATOMS: atom_id res chain seq x y z
N MET A 1 39.71 13.92 -42.46
CA MET A 1 40.12 12.75 -43.26
C MET A 1 39.07 11.70 -43.08
N PHE A 2 38.21 11.59 -43.94
CA PHE A 2 37.80 10.77 -45.06
C PHE A 2 38.03 9.26 -44.85
N GLY A 3 36.96 8.50 -45.03
CA GLY A 3 36.93 7.07 -45.21
C GLY A 3 35.51 6.50 -45.28
N LYS A 4 34.82 6.67 -46.40
CA LYS A 4 33.62 5.93 -46.85
C LYS A 4 33.97 4.56 -47.36
N ARG A 5 33.05 3.58 -47.24
CA ARG A 5 32.63 2.54 -48.23
C ARG A 5 32.05 1.34 -47.47
N SER A 6 31.10 0.57 -47.94
CA SER A 6 30.13 0.56 -49.03
C SER A 6 29.22 -0.68 -48.84
N SER A 7 28.00 -0.54 -49.27
CA SER A 7 26.91 -1.50 -49.41
C SER A 7 27.30 -2.89 -49.97
N ASN A 8 26.58 -3.95 -49.55
CA ASN A 8 26.14 -4.97 -50.48
C ASN A 8 24.83 -5.61 -50.05
N ALA A 9 23.83 -5.50 -50.96
CA ALA A 9 22.57 -6.18 -50.93
C ALA A 9 22.70 -7.57 -51.54
N ALA A 10 22.00 -8.54 -51.02
CA ALA A 10 21.73 -9.80 -51.72
C ALA A 10 20.29 -10.21 -51.50
N THR A 11 19.57 -10.10 -52.57
CA THR A 11 18.20 -10.56 -52.90
C THR A 11 18.23 -12.08 -53.05
N THR A 12 17.27 -12.81 -52.48
CA THR A 12 16.90 -14.14 -52.97
C THR A 12 15.36 -14.32 -52.82
N GLN A 13 14.75 -14.67 -53.94
CA GLN A 13 13.35 -14.94 -54.17
C GLN A 13 12.91 -16.33 -53.71
N PRO A 14 11.56 -16.62 -53.66
CA PRO A 14 10.97 -17.79 -53.08
C PRO A 14 10.82 -18.97 -54.01
N LEU A 15 10.91 -20.17 -53.52
CA LEU A 15 10.61 -21.42 -54.21
C LEU A 15 9.22 -21.94 -53.82
N ASN A 16 8.32 -21.94 -54.83
CA ASN A 16 7.08 -22.67 -54.86
C ASN A 16 7.35 -24.16 -55.15
N ALA A 17 6.72 -25.05 -54.39
CA ALA A 17 6.52 -26.44 -54.79
C ALA A 17 5.10 -26.88 -54.52
N LYS A 18 4.35 -27.09 -55.58
CA LYS A 18 3.05 -27.78 -55.62
C LYS A 18 3.29 -29.28 -55.52
N VAL A 19 2.50 -29.98 -54.72
CA VAL A 19 2.22 -31.41 -54.88
C VAL A 19 0.73 -31.63 -54.76
N SER A 20 0.17 -32.26 -55.76
CA SER A 20 -1.25 -32.55 -55.99
C SER A 20 -1.65 -33.98 -55.55
N GLY A 21 -2.87 -34.07 -54.98
CA GLY A 21 -3.87 -35.09 -55.05
C GLY A 21 -3.80 -36.31 -54.14
N PRO A 22 -4.85 -37.14 -53.99
CA PRO A 22 -6.22 -36.98 -54.50
C PRO A 22 -7.32 -37.06 -53.40
N ALA A 23 -8.54 -36.65 -53.81
CA ALA A 23 -9.75 -36.63 -53.02
C ALA A 23 -10.28 -38.03 -52.64
N SER A 24 -10.80 -38.18 -51.44
CA SER A 24 -11.71 -39.27 -51.05
C SER A 24 -12.93 -38.66 -50.38
N ALA A 25 -14.10 -39.17 -50.81
CA ALA A 25 -15.45 -38.69 -50.52
C ALA A 25 -15.85 -38.81 -49.05
N ALA A 26 -16.40 -37.74 -48.51
CA ALA A 26 -17.06 -37.74 -47.21
C ALA A 26 -18.54 -38.05 -47.31
N ARG A 27 -19.02 -38.99 -46.52
CA ARG A 27 -20.46 -39.24 -46.25
C ARG A 27 -20.94 -38.22 -45.19
N PRO A 28 -22.21 -37.78 -45.25
CA PRO A 28 -22.77 -36.86 -44.27
C PRO A 28 -23.09 -37.64 -42.97
N LEU A 29 -22.63 -37.07 -41.82
CA LEU A 29 -23.02 -37.49 -40.46
C LEU A 29 -24.19 -36.64 -40.00
N GLU A 30 -25.20 -37.33 -39.51
CA GLU A 30 -26.45 -36.78 -38.97
C GLU A 30 -26.21 -35.88 -37.78
N SER A 31 -26.95 -34.75 -37.77
CA SER A 31 -27.03 -33.80 -36.70
C SER A 31 -27.71 -34.39 -35.47
N SER A 32 -27.00 -34.57 -34.41
CA SER A 32 -27.58 -34.80 -33.08
C SER A 32 -27.60 -33.47 -32.30
N ALA A 33 -28.81 -33.11 -31.82
CA ALA A 33 -29.04 -31.91 -31.02
C ALA A 33 -28.30 -31.97 -29.71
N PRO A 34 -27.81 -30.79 -29.19
CA PRO A 34 -27.17 -30.75 -27.88
C PRO A 34 -28.19 -30.89 -26.75
N PRO A 35 -27.79 -31.50 -25.59
CA PRO A 35 -28.66 -31.62 -24.43
C PRO A 35 -28.94 -30.28 -23.75
N PRO A 36 -30.04 -30.17 -22.98
CA PRO A 36 -30.47 -28.92 -22.40
C PRO A 36 -29.48 -28.39 -21.35
N ASP A 37 -29.15 -27.12 -21.49
CA ASP A 37 -28.27 -26.28 -20.68
C ASP A 37 -28.75 -26.28 -19.21
N MET A 38 -28.07 -27.01 -18.33
CA MET A 38 -28.21 -26.86 -16.88
C MET A 38 -27.44 -25.59 -16.45
N ARG A 39 -28.07 -24.44 -16.58
CA ARG A 39 -27.58 -23.23 -15.95
C ARG A 39 -27.54 -23.41 -14.44
N ARG A 40 -26.34 -23.71 -13.90
CA ARG A 40 -26.06 -23.51 -12.49
C ARG A 40 -26.34 -22.03 -12.16
N GLN A 41 -27.36 -21.80 -11.38
CA GLN A 41 -27.57 -20.55 -10.69
C GLN A 41 -26.36 -20.34 -9.76
N VAL A 42 -25.39 -19.54 -10.22
CA VAL A 42 -24.38 -18.97 -9.34
C VAL A 42 -25.14 -17.95 -8.50
N SER A 43 -25.29 -18.24 -7.22
CA SER A 43 -25.78 -17.28 -6.23
C SER A 43 -24.87 -16.06 -6.30
N ALA A 44 -25.36 -14.97 -6.88
CA ALA A 44 -24.67 -13.69 -6.87
C ALA A 44 -24.62 -13.22 -5.42
N ALA A 45 -23.41 -12.95 -4.93
CA ALA A 45 -23.23 -12.16 -3.73
C ALA A 45 -24.01 -10.83 -3.85
N PRO A 46 -24.54 -10.28 -2.76
CA PRO A 46 -25.30 -9.03 -2.82
C PRO A 46 -24.45 -7.95 -3.45
N VAL A 47 -24.83 -7.55 -4.66
CA VAL A 47 -24.29 -6.39 -5.35
C VAL A 47 -24.69 -5.20 -4.51
N ALA A 48 -23.69 -4.44 -4.01
CA ALA A 48 -23.94 -3.13 -3.41
C ALA A 48 -24.84 -2.31 -4.37
N PRO A 49 -25.77 -1.50 -3.86
CA PRO A 49 -26.70 -0.76 -4.69
C PRO A 49 -25.90 0.03 -5.73
N VAL A 50 -26.15 -0.27 -6.99
CA VAL A 50 -25.63 0.49 -8.12
C VAL A 50 -26.29 1.85 -8.03
N GLU A 51 -25.55 2.86 -7.57
CA GLU A 51 -26.00 4.24 -7.62
C GLU A 51 -26.32 4.57 -9.08
N THR A 52 -27.57 4.93 -9.34
CA THR A 52 -28.01 5.35 -10.67
C THR A 52 -27.24 6.60 -11.06
N PRO A 53 -26.64 6.67 -12.27
CA PRO A 53 -25.89 7.86 -12.69
C PRO A 53 -26.86 9.07 -12.67
N LYS A 54 -26.45 10.13 -11.96
CA LYS A 54 -27.21 11.39 -11.90
C LYS A 54 -27.27 12.01 -13.29
N SER A 55 -28.42 12.58 -13.65
CA SER A 55 -28.61 13.22 -14.96
C SER A 55 -27.81 14.53 -15.08
N ASP A 56 -27.53 14.97 -16.30
CA ASP A 56 -26.90 16.27 -16.51
C ASP A 56 -27.77 17.42 -16.01
N ASP A 57 -29.10 17.26 -16.06
CA ASP A 57 -30.06 18.21 -15.51
C ASP A 57 -29.89 18.36 -13.98
N TYR A 58 -29.60 17.29 -13.25
CA TYR A 58 -29.29 17.34 -11.82
C TYR A 58 -28.06 18.22 -11.54
N TYR A 59 -26.99 18.04 -12.30
CA TYR A 59 -25.77 18.84 -12.11
C TYR A 59 -25.94 20.32 -12.48
N GLN A 60 -26.77 20.62 -13.48
CA GLN A 60 -27.12 22.00 -13.83
C GLN A 60 -27.95 22.65 -12.72
N MET A 61 -28.93 21.94 -12.19
CA MET A 61 -29.76 22.39 -11.07
C MET A 61 -28.92 22.60 -9.80
N LYS A 62 -28.08 21.64 -9.46
CA LYS A 62 -27.12 21.75 -8.34
C LYS A 62 -26.26 23.00 -8.47
N SER A 63 -25.72 23.25 -9.67
CA SER A 63 -24.90 24.44 -9.94
C SER A 63 -25.66 25.75 -9.78
N MET A 64 -26.91 25.80 -10.24
CA MET A 64 -27.77 26.98 -10.12
C MET A 64 -28.10 27.28 -8.65
N ILE A 65 -28.46 26.27 -7.87
CA ILE A 65 -28.81 26.42 -6.44
C ILE A 65 -27.56 26.77 -5.63
N PHE A 66 -26.42 26.13 -5.91
CA PHE A 66 -25.12 26.46 -5.28
C PHE A 66 -24.72 27.91 -5.54
N GLY A 67 -24.87 28.40 -6.78
CA GLY A 67 -24.59 29.81 -7.10
C GLY A 67 -25.45 30.77 -6.30
N ALA A 68 -26.77 30.51 -6.21
CA ALA A 68 -27.68 31.34 -5.42
C ALA A 68 -27.37 31.26 -3.90
N LEU A 69 -26.96 30.10 -3.41
CA LEU A 69 -26.55 29.93 -2.01
C LEU A 69 -25.31 30.81 -1.69
N ILE A 70 -24.28 30.81 -2.55
CA ILE A 70 -23.08 31.60 -2.32
C ILE A 70 -23.36 33.11 -2.32
N GLU A 71 -24.37 33.58 -3.07
CA GLU A 71 -24.82 34.98 -3.06
C GLU A 71 -25.62 35.33 -1.80
N ALA A 72 -26.34 34.37 -1.22
CA ALA A 72 -27.21 34.59 -0.07
C ALA A 72 -26.53 34.38 1.30
N ILE A 73 -25.49 33.55 1.37
CA ILE A 73 -24.88 33.11 2.63
C ILE A 73 -23.79 34.07 3.12
N ASP A 74 -23.81 34.38 4.42
CA ASP A 74 -22.69 35.07 5.08
C ASP A 74 -21.66 34.05 5.60
N LEU A 75 -20.62 33.82 4.79
CA LEU A 75 -19.55 32.90 5.12
C LEU A 75 -18.82 33.23 6.44
N SER A 76 -18.84 34.50 6.87
CA SER A 76 -18.20 34.93 8.13
C SER A 76 -19.01 34.53 9.36
N GLN A 77 -20.31 34.40 9.24
CA GLN A 77 -21.20 33.89 10.28
C GLN A 77 -21.16 32.35 10.30
N LEU A 78 -21.19 31.72 9.12
CA LEU A 78 -21.12 30.26 9.00
C LEU A 78 -19.83 29.71 9.63
N ALA A 79 -18.69 30.40 9.49
CA ALA A 79 -17.42 29.99 10.08
C ALA A 79 -17.36 30.00 11.61
N LYS A 80 -18.37 30.58 12.28
CA LYS A 80 -18.48 30.63 13.76
C LYS A 80 -19.36 29.53 14.33
N LEU A 81 -20.14 28.87 13.50
CA LEU A 81 -21.01 27.77 13.86
C LEU A 81 -20.25 26.45 13.97
N ASP A 82 -20.74 25.56 14.78
CA ASP A 82 -20.28 24.17 14.72
C ASP A 82 -20.80 23.47 13.45
N GLY A 83 -20.24 22.29 13.14
CA GLY A 83 -20.53 21.61 11.88
C GLY A 83 -22.00 21.20 11.69
N GLU A 84 -22.74 20.90 12.77
CA GLU A 84 -24.17 20.55 12.70
C GLU A 84 -25.02 21.80 12.48
N SER A 85 -24.82 22.84 13.28
CA SER A 85 -25.55 24.12 13.13
C SER A 85 -25.27 24.77 11.77
N ALA A 86 -24.02 24.69 11.25
CA ALA A 86 -23.69 25.17 9.92
C ALA A 86 -24.44 24.40 8.83
N ARG A 87 -24.61 23.07 9.00
CA ARG A 87 -25.34 22.23 8.05
C ARG A 87 -26.82 22.55 8.04
N GLU A 88 -27.45 22.79 9.23
CA GLU A 88 -28.83 23.19 9.35
C GLU A 88 -29.08 24.55 8.69
N GLU A 89 -28.26 25.55 8.95
CA GLU A 89 -28.36 26.88 8.33
C GLU A 89 -28.30 26.81 6.80
N ILE A 90 -27.36 26.02 6.25
CA ILE A 90 -27.23 25.82 4.80
C ILE A 90 -28.47 25.13 4.24
N ARG A 91 -29.04 24.12 4.93
CA ARG A 91 -30.25 23.42 4.52
C ARG A 91 -31.46 24.36 4.47
N ASP A 92 -31.62 25.23 5.45
CA ASP A 92 -32.73 26.19 5.51
C ASP A 92 -32.65 27.19 4.34
N ILE A 93 -31.47 27.77 4.07
CA ILE A 93 -31.28 28.68 2.96
C ILE A 93 -31.51 27.96 1.59
N ILE A 94 -31.05 26.73 1.42
CA ILE A 94 -31.31 25.98 0.19
C ILE A 94 -32.78 25.68 -0.01
N ASN A 95 -33.51 25.31 1.04
CA ASN A 95 -34.95 25.08 0.98
C ASN A 95 -35.72 26.35 0.56
N GLU A 96 -35.30 27.51 1.05
CA GLU A 96 -35.84 28.80 0.61
C GLU A 96 -35.53 29.06 -0.86
N ILE A 97 -34.28 28.84 -1.31
CA ILE A 97 -33.89 28.99 -2.71
C ILE A 97 -34.68 28.05 -3.64
N ILE A 98 -34.87 26.78 -3.26
CA ILE A 98 -35.70 25.81 -4.02
C ILE A 98 -37.12 26.33 -4.19
N SER A 99 -37.69 26.85 -3.11
CA SER A 99 -39.05 27.42 -3.12
C SER A 99 -39.14 28.66 -4.01
N LEU A 100 -38.20 29.59 -3.92
CA LEU A 100 -38.15 30.80 -4.73
C LEU A 100 -37.94 30.55 -6.22
N LYS A 101 -37.15 29.54 -6.54
CA LYS A 101 -36.84 29.16 -7.95
C LYS A 101 -37.90 28.26 -8.58
N ASN A 102 -38.94 27.85 -7.80
CA ASN A 102 -39.99 26.91 -8.23
C ASN A 102 -39.41 25.60 -8.81
N VAL A 103 -38.34 25.08 -8.22
CA VAL A 103 -37.73 23.82 -8.65
C VAL A 103 -38.56 22.65 -8.15
N VAL A 104 -38.99 21.78 -9.07
CA VAL A 104 -39.80 20.60 -8.75
C VAL A 104 -38.89 19.41 -8.57
N LEU A 105 -38.76 18.91 -7.36
CA LEU A 105 -37.98 17.73 -6.97
C LEU A 105 -38.84 16.77 -6.17
N SER A 106 -38.59 15.50 -6.24
CA SER A 106 -39.08 14.55 -5.26
C SER A 106 -38.38 14.78 -3.92
N ILE A 107 -38.99 14.34 -2.83
CA ILE A 107 -38.42 14.48 -1.46
C ILE A 107 -37.02 13.85 -1.41
N ALA A 108 -36.81 12.69 -2.05
CA ALA A 108 -35.53 12.00 -2.09
C ALA A 108 -34.46 12.79 -2.86
N GLU A 109 -34.82 13.37 -4.01
CA GLU A 109 -33.89 14.20 -4.81
C GLU A 109 -33.53 15.49 -4.09
N GLN A 110 -34.48 16.07 -3.34
CA GLN A 110 -34.23 17.26 -2.54
C GLN A 110 -33.28 16.99 -1.38
N GLU A 111 -33.45 15.91 -0.63
CA GLU A 111 -32.52 15.50 0.44
C GLU A 111 -31.13 15.19 -0.11
N GLU A 112 -31.04 14.49 -1.23
CA GLU A 112 -29.76 14.20 -1.88
C GLU A 112 -29.05 15.48 -2.33
N LEU A 113 -29.79 16.42 -2.90
CA LEU A 113 -29.25 17.71 -3.33
C LEU A 113 -28.78 18.56 -2.14
N LEU A 114 -29.53 18.58 -1.05
CA LEU A 114 -29.16 19.24 0.20
C LEU A 114 -27.85 18.68 0.76
N ASP A 115 -27.73 17.37 0.84
CA ASP A 115 -26.51 16.73 1.33
C ASP A 115 -25.32 16.99 0.40
N ASP A 116 -25.51 16.90 -0.90
CA ASP A 116 -24.46 17.18 -1.90
C ASP A 116 -23.95 18.62 -1.81
N ILE A 117 -24.85 19.61 -1.62
CA ILE A 117 -24.44 21.03 -1.51
C ILE A 117 -23.81 21.29 -0.13
N CYS A 118 -24.33 20.73 0.95
CA CYS A 118 -23.67 20.80 2.25
C CYS A 118 -22.25 20.25 2.20
N ASN A 119 -22.03 19.11 1.52
CA ASN A 119 -20.71 18.53 1.35
C ASN A 119 -19.79 19.41 0.48
N ASP A 120 -20.33 20.11 -0.53
CA ASP A 120 -19.55 21.07 -1.33
C ASP A 120 -19.09 22.29 -0.52
N VAL A 121 -19.93 22.78 0.41
CA VAL A 121 -19.63 23.96 1.23
C VAL A 121 -18.73 23.62 2.42
N LEU A 122 -19.09 22.61 3.20
CA LEU A 122 -18.46 22.28 4.48
C LEU A 122 -17.35 21.23 4.39
N GLY A 123 -17.46 20.33 3.41
CA GLY A 123 -16.56 19.18 3.27
C GLY A 123 -15.75 19.18 1.98
N TYR A 124 -15.45 18.00 1.49
CA TYR A 124 -14.71 17.76 0.25
C TYR A 124 -15.63 17.43 -0.93
N GLY A 125 -16.88 17.87 -0.88
CA GLY A 125 -17.84 17.73 -1.96
C GLY A 125 -18.11 16.27 -2.34
N PRO A 126 -17.99 15.94 -3.66
CA PRO A 126 -18.30 14.59 -4.14
C PRO A 126 -17.42 13.48 -3.55
N LEU A 127 -16.35 13.81 -2.83
CA LEU A 127 -15.48 12.83 -2.19
C LEU A 127 -16.05 12.30 -0.86
N GLU A 128 -16.93 13.05 -0.20
CA GLU A 128 -17.43 12.70 1.15
C GLU A 128 -18.07 11.30 1.21
N PRO A 129 -18.97 10.91 0.29
CA PRO A 129 -19.53 9.57 0.29
C PRO A 129 -18.47 8.47 0.10
N LEU A 130 -17.41 8.73 -0.68
CA LEU A 130 -16.33 7.78 -0.89
C LEU A 130 -15.40 7.69 0.33
N LEU A 131 -15.16 8.82 0.98
CA LEU A 131 -14.36 8.88 2.21
C LEU A 131 -15.05 8.18 3.38
N ALA A 132 -16.38 8.20 3.43
CA ALA A 132 -17.16 7.53 4.46
C ALA A 132 -17.14 5.99 4.36
N ARG A 133 -16.85 5.41 3.20
CA ARG A 133 -16.87 3.96 2.96
C ARG A 133 -15.58 3.31 3.41
N ASP A 134 -15.62 2.33 4.32
CA ASP A 134 -14.44 1.63 4.85
C ASP A 134 -13.88 0.55 3.89
N ASP A 135 -14.69 0.09 2.90
CA ASP A 135 -14.26 -0.90 1.91
C ASP A 135 -13.33 -0.33 0.83
N ILE A 136 -13.27 1.00 0.68
CA ILE A 136 -12.42 1.68 -0.28
C ILE A 136 -11.00 1.80 0.30
N ALA A 137 -10.01 1.36 -0.47
CA ALA A 137 -8.60 1.51 -0.13
C ALA A 137 -7.97 2.79 -0.70
N ASP A 138 -8.22 3.05 -1.98
CA ASP A 138 -7.69 4.22 -2.68
C ASP A 138 -8.81 4.89 -3.50
N ILE A 139 -8.80 6.23 -3.55
CA ILE A 139 -9.66 7.07 -4.39
C ILE A 139 -8.75 7.80 -5.36
N MET A 140 -9.04 7.71 -6.65
CA MET A 140 -8.22 8.29 -7.71
C MET A 140 -9.09 9.14 -8.64
N VAL A 141 -8.89 10.45 -8.61
CA VAL A 141 -9.62 11.43 -9.43
C VAL A 141 -8.72 11.90 -10.56
N ASN A 142 -9.15 11.72 -11.79
CA ASN A 142 -8.42 12.10 -13.00
C ASN A 142 -9.22 13.16 -13.76
N GLY A 143 -9.02 14.44 -13.40
CA GLY A 143 -9.88 15.54 -13.84
C GLY A 143 -11.31 15.43 -13.26
N ALA A 144 -12.17 16.39 -13.56
CA ALA A 144 -13.49 16.49 -12.96
C ALA A 144 -14.43 15.31 -13.31
N SER A 145 -14.22 14.63 -14.43
CA SER A 145 -15.18 13.68 -14.98
C SER A 145 -14.95 12.21 -14.61
N ARG A 146 -13.79 11.86 -14.06
CA ARG A 146 -13.40 10.45 -13.87
C ARG A 146 -12.87 10.22 -12.46
N THR A 147 -13.64 9.50 -11.65
CA THR A 147 -13.24 9.09 -10.31
C THR A 147 -13.24 7.57 -10.23
N PHE A 148 -12.09 7.01 -9.87
CA PHE A 148 -11.89 5.58 -9.67
C PHE A 148 -11.69 5.29 -8.18
N ILE A 149 -12.07 4.09 -7.77
CA ILE A 149 -11.81 3.58 -6.42
C ILE A 149 -11.14 2.23 -6.49
N GLU A 150 -10.32 1.90 -5.49
CA GLU A 150 -9.83 0.54 -5.28
C GLU A 150 -10.60 -0.12 -4.14
N THR A 151 -11.29 -1.23 -4.45
CA THR A 151 -11.98 -2.08 -3.47
C THR A 151 -11.56 -3.53 -3.66
N GLY A 152 -11.18 -4.22 -2.59
CA GLY A 152 -10.74 -5.61 -2.65
C GLY A 152 -9.52 -5.86 -3.56
N GLY A 153 -8.68 -4.85 -3.81
CA GLY A 153 -7.51 -4.92 -4.69
C GLY A 153 -7.84 -4.76 -6.19
N LYS A 154 -9.07 -4.36 -6.54
CA LYS A 154 -9.50 -4.10 -7.91
C LYS A 154 -9.90 -2.64 -8.07
N ILE A 155 -9.45 -2.04 -9.18
CA ILE A 155 -9.81 -0.67 -9.55
C ILE A 155 -11.13 -0.68 -10.30
N GLN A 156 -12.05 0.22 -9.91
CA GLN A 156 -13.37 0.36 -10.50
C GLN A 156 -13.65 1.84 -10.78
N LEU A 157 -14.29 2.12 -11.92
CA LEU A 157 -14.82 3.45 -12.20
C LEU A 157 -16.10 3.66 -11.38
N THR A 158 -16.25 4.87 -10.80
CA THR A 158 -17.46 5.28 -10.08
C THR A 158 -18.32 6.21 -10.93
N ASN A 159 -19.53 6.48 -10.47
CA ASN A 159 -20.41 7.52 -11.04
C ASN A 159 -20.13 8.91 -10.44
N VAL A 160 -19.22 9.01 -9.49
CA VAL A 160 -18.86 10.27 -8.82
C VAL A 160 -18.06 11.15 -9.77
N ARG A 161 -18.55 12.37 -9.99
CA ARG A 161 -17.89 13.39 -10.80
C ARG A 161 -18.01 14.77 -10.14
N PHE A 162 -17.08 15.64 -10.45
CA PHE A 162 -17.10 17.03 -10.05
C PHE A 162 -17.81 17.85 -11.14
N ARG A 163 -18.32 19.02 -10.77
CA ARG A 163 -18.94 19.94 -11.71
C ARG A 163 -17.98 20.36 -12.83
N ASP A 164 -16.75 20.74 -12.46
CA ASP A 164 -15.69 21.18 -13.34
C ASP A 164 -14.31 21.05 -12.67
N ASN A 165 -13.24 21.28 -13.43
CA ASN A 165 -11.87 21.25 -12.92
C ASN A 165 -11.59 22.36 -11.88
N ALA A 166 -12.34 23.46 -11.90
CA ALA A 166 -12.21 24.53 -10.92
C ALA A 166 -12.70 24.09 -9.54
N GLN A 167 -13.85 23.40 -9.46
CA GLN A 167 -14.34 22.79 -8.23
C GLN A 167 -13.34 21.77 -7.67
N LEU A 168 -12.83 20.89 -8.53
CA LEU A 168 -11.82 19.90 -8.11
C LEU A 168 -10.57 20.59 -7.58
N MET A 169 -10.09 21.63 -8.26
CA MET A 169 -8.92 22.41 -7.80
C MET A 169 -9.15 23.10 -6.46
N ASN A 170 -10.33 23.68 -6.25
CA ASN A 170 -10.69 24.30 -4.98
C ASN A 170 -10.72 23.27 -3.83
N ILE A 171 -11.20 22.05 -4.09
CA ILE A 171 -11.18 20.95 -3.10
C ILE A 171 -9.73 20.54 -2.82
N CYS A 172 -8.89 20.38 -3.85
CA CYS A 172 -7.46 20.11 -3.68
C CYS A 172 -6.78 21.18 -2.82
N GLN A 173 -7.02 22.48 -3.11
CA GLN A 173 -6.47 23.59 -2.33
C GLN A 173 -6.97 23.58 -0.87
N ARG A 174 -8.24 23.27 -0.65
CA ARG A 174 -8.83 23.13 0.70
C ARG A 174 -8.12 22.03 1.49
N ILE A 175 -7.91 20.86 0.89
CA ILE A 175 -7.20 19.72 1.51
C ILE A 175 -5.78 20.14 1.90
N VAL A 176 -5.01 20.70 0.97
CA VAL A 176 -3.59 20.98 1.21
C VAL A 176 -3.37 22.17 2.14
N SER A 177 -4.30 23.14 2.16
CA SER A 177 -4.22 24.31 3.05
C SER A 177 -4.41 23.94 4.53
N GLN A 178 -5.15 22.89 4.84
CA GLN A 178 -5.32 22.38 6.22
C GLN A 178 -3.99 21.93 6.84
N VAL A 179 -3.03 21.52 6.03
CA VAL A 179 -1.68 21.13 6.48
C VAL A 179 -0.64 22.22 6.24
N GLY A 180 -1.09 23.48 5.99
CA GLY A 180 -0.23 24.63 5.78
C GLY A 180 0.56 24.58 4.47
N ARG A 181 0.04 23.88 3.45
CA ARG A 181 0.65 23.77 2.13
C ARG A 181 -0.19 24.48 1.06
N ARG A 182 0.38 24.60 -0.13
CA ARG A 182 -0.24 25.24 -1.29
C ARG A 182 -0.11 24.34 -2.51
N VAL A 183 -1.12 24.34 -3.36
CA VAL A 183 -1.10 23.76 -4.70
C VAL A 183 -1.66 24.78 -5.69
N ASP A 184 -0.86 25.16 -6.66
CA ASP A 184 -1.18 26.12 -7.73
C ASP A 184 -0.24 25.90 -8.93
N GLU A 185 -0.33 26.76 -9.95
CA GLU A 185 0.53 26.70 -11.13
C GLU A 185 2.02 26.80 -10.83
N SER A 186 2.41 27.51 -9.77
CA SER A 186 3.81 27.66 -9.37
C SER A 186 4.31 26.52 -8.49
N SER A 187 3.40 25.82 -7.81
CA SER A 187 3.67 24.64 -6.97
C SER A 187 2.64 23.54 -7.30
N PRO A 188 2.76 22.93 -8.48
CA PRO A 188 1.70 22.07 -9.01
C PRO A 188 1.67 20.66 -8.41
N ILE A 189 2.61 20.28 -7.55
CA ILE A 189 2.67 18.96 -6.89
C ILE A 189 2.65 19.18 -5.38
N CYS A 190 1.74 18.48 -4.70
CA CYS A 190 1.65 18.53 -3.25
C CYS A 190 1.24 17.19 -2.66
N ASP A 191 1.99 16.75 -1.64
CA ASP A 191 1.56 15.68 -0.75
C ASP A 191 0.96 16.29 0.52
N ALA A 192 -0.16 15.76 0.97
CA ALA A 192 -0.88 16.20 2.15
C ALA A 192 -1.43 15.01 2.93
N ARG A 193 -2.10 15.27 4.04
CA ARG A 193 -2.79 14.29 4.85
C ARG A 193 -4.13 14.84 5.31
N LEU A 194 -5.17 14.02 5.26
CA LEU A 194 -6.46 14.34 5.87
C LEU A 194 -6.38 14.17 7.40
N ALA A 195 -7.37 14.72 8.10
CA ALA A 195 -7.45 14.62 9.56
C ALA A 195 -7.57 13.17 10.07
N ASP A 196 -8.15 12.27 9.27
CA ASP A 196 -8.26 10.84 9.56
C ASP A 196 -6.94 10.07 9.37
N GLY A 197 -5.90 10.73 8.86
CA GLY A 197 -4.59 10.15 8.56
C GLY A 197 -4.43 9.66 7.11
N SER A 198 -5.44 9.74 6.27
CA SER A 198 -5.38 9.36 4.86
C SER A 198 -4.36 10.22 4.10
N ARG A 199 -3.54 9.59 3.26
CA ARG A 199 -2.52 10.28 2.45
C ARG A 199 -3.14 10.83 1.18
N VAL A 200 -2.76 12.04 0.83
CA VAL A 200 -3.27 12.73 -0.36
C VAL A 200 -2.09 13.18 -1.22
N ASN A 201 -2.13 12.85 -2.50
CA ASN A 201 -1.25 13.41 -3.51
C ASN A 201 -2.09 14.21 -4.51
N VAL A 202 -1.65 15.43 -4.80
CA VAL A 202 -2.28 16.32 -5.77
C VAL A 202 -1.26 16.67 -6.84
N ILE A 203 -1.68 16.59 -8.10
CA ILE A 203 -0.96 17.14 -9.25
C ILE A 203 -1.91 18.08 -9.98
N ALA A 204 -1.50 19.34 -10.11
CA ALA A 204 -2.27 20.40 -10.74
C ALA A 204 -1.76 20.75 -12.16
N PRO A 205 -2.56 21.44 -12.99
CA PRO A 205 -2.04 22.11 -14.18
C PRO A 205 -0.88 23.07 -13.84
N PRO A 206 0.10 23.27 -14.73
CA PRO A 206 0.15 22.78 -16.12
C PRO A 206 0.66 21.34 -16.28
N LEU A 207 1.08 20.67 -15.20
CA LEU A 207 1.62 19.30 -15.28
C LEU A 207 0.52 18.27 -15.57
N ALA A 208 -0.64 18.42 -14.95
CA ALA A 208 -1.81 17.58 -15.19
C ALA A 208 -2.62 18.14 -16.37
N ILE A 209 -2.46 17.54 -17.56
CA ILE A 209 -2.97 18.04 -18.84
C ILE A 209 -4.50 18.00 -18.89
N ASP A 210 -5.11 16.94 -18.38
CA ASP A 210 -6.57 16.72 -18.42
C ASP A 210 -7.33 17.41 -17.26
N GLY A 211 -6.65 18.20 -16.47
CA GLY A 211 -7.14 18.81 -15.23
C GLY A 211 -6.44 18.26 -13.99
N PRO A 212 -6.77 18.76 -12.79
CA PRO A 212 -6.13 18.29 -11.56
C PRO A 212 -6.28 16.78 -11.39
N ALA A 213 -5.24 16.10 -10.92
CA ALA A 213 -5.30 14.71 -10.49
C ALA A 213 -5.12 14.65 -8.97
N LEU A 214 -6.02 13.91 -8.31
CA LEU A 214 -6.04 13.75 -6.87
C LEU A 214 -6.06 12.25 -6.54
N THR A 215 -5.13 11.80 -5.73
CA THR A 215 -5.07 10.43 -5.23
C THR A 215 -5.14 10.44 -3.71
N ILE A 216 -6.11 9.74 -3.14
CA ILE A 216 -6.26 9.58 -1.70
C ILE A 216 -6.11 8.11 -1.36
N ARG A 217 -5.07 7.78 -0.57
CA ARG A 217 -4.93 6.47 0.06
C ARG A 217 -5.51 6.52 1.44
N LYS A 218 -6.62 5.83 1.65
CA LYS A 218 -7.34 5.83 2.93
C LYS A 218 -6.54 5.13 4.02
N PHE A 219 -6.56 5.75 5.19
CA PHE A 219 -5.96 5.17 6.39
C PHE A 219 -6.88 4.09 6.95
N LYS A 220 -6.46 2.81 6.83
CA LYS A 220 -7.23 1.68 7.35
C LYS A 220 -7.12 1.63 8.88
N LYS A 221 -8.25 1.65 9.55
CA LYS A 221 -8.35 1.53 11.01
C LYS A 221 -8.20 0.07 11.48
N ASP A 222 -8.57 -0.88 10.63
CA ASP A 222 -8.51 -2.30 10.94
C ASP A 222 -7.07 -2.81 10.95
N LYS A 223 -6.68 -3.34 12.10
CA LYS A 223 -5.35 -3.88 12.34
C LYS A 223 -5.35 -5.38 12.08
N LEU A 224 -4.58 -5.79 11.10
CA LEU A 224 -4.36 -7.21 10.87
C LEU A 224 -3.43 -7.80 11.92
N THR A 225 -3.71 -9.04 12.31
CA THR A 225 -2.88 -9.84 13.22
C THR A 225 -2.18 -10.96 12.45
N LEU A 226 -1.12 -11.56 13.03
CA LEU A 226 -0.48 -12.74 12.43
C LEU A 226 -1.47 -13.91 12.28
N ASP A 227 -2.41 -14.07 13.21
CA ASP A 227 -3.42 -15.13 13.12
C ASP A 227 -4.39 -14.90 11.96
N GLN A 228 -4.72 -13.67 11.62
CA GLN A 228 -5.47 -13.35 10.40
C GLN A 228 -4.63 -13.60 9.13
N LEU A 229 -3.33 -13.31 9.15
CA LEU A 229 -2.45 -13.66 8.04
C LEU A 229 -2.38 -15.17 7.81
N VAL A 230 -2.42 -15.97 8.88
CA VAL A 230 -2.56 -17.44 8.80
C VAL A 230 -3.88 -17.83 8.13
N ARG A 231 -5.01 -17.25 8.55
CA ARG A 231 -6.33 -17.49 7.94
C ARG A 231 -6.38 -17.16 6.46
N PHE A 232 -5.68 -16.10 6.03
CA PHE A 232 -5.54 -15.74 4.61
C PHE A 232 -4.55 -16.64 3.86
N GLY A 233 -3.90 -17.58 4.54
CA GLY A 233 -2.87 -18.43 3.97
C GLY A 233 -1.58 -17.70 3.62
N ALA A 234 -1.38 -16.48 4.13
CA ALA A 234 -0.18 -15.69 3.87
C ALA A 234 1.07 -16.31 4.52
N ILE A 235 0.89 -17.04 5.61
CA ILE A 235 1.93 -17.79 6.32
C ILE A 235 1.30 -19.03 6.97
N SER A 236 2.09 -20.09 7.18
CA SER A 236 1.66 -21.28 7.94
C SER A 236 1.57 -20.98 9.45
N PRO A 237 0.74 -21.73 10.22
CA PRO A 237 0.67 -21.55 11.66
C PRO A 237 2.03 -21.66 12.36
N PRO A 238 2.90 -22.66 12.09
CA PRO A 238 4.23 -22.72 12.69
C PRO A 238 5.13 -21.56 12.28
N GLY A 239 5.08 -21.15 11.00
CA GLY A 239 5.82 -19.96 10.53
C GLY A 239 5.40 -18.69 11.27
N ALA A 240 4.10 -18.51 11.53
CA ALA A 240 3.60 -17.39 12.32
C ALA A 240 4.11 -17.44 13.77
N GLU A 241 4.18 -18.62 14.40
CA GLU A 241 4.76 -18.78 15.75
C GLU A 241 6.25 -18.42 15.78
N ILE A 242 7.02 -18.81 14.77
CA ILE A 242 8.42 -18.40 14.62
C ILE A 242 8.51 -16.87 14.54
N LEU A 243 7.65 -16.20 13.76
CA LEU A 243 7.64 -14.74 13.65
C LEU A 243 7.27 -14.04 14.96
N LYS A 244 6.31 -14.58 15.74
CA LYS A 244 5.94 -14.07 17.07
C LYS A 244 7.15 -14.09 18.00
N ILE A 245 7.89 -15.20 18.00
CA ILE A 245 9.08 -15.36 18.83
C ILE A 245 10.17 -14.39 18.39
N ILE A 246 10.47 -14.28 17.08
CA ILE A 246 11.46 -13.34 16.52
C ILE A 246 11.16 -11.90 16.98
N GLY A 247 9.89 -11.48 16.93
CA GLY A 247 9.46 -10.17 17.40
C GLY A 247 9.69 -9.96 18.91
N LYS A 248 9.41 -10.99 19.71
CA LYS A 248 9.55 -10.95 21.17
C LYS A 248 11.00 -10.95 21.63
N VAL A 249 11.83 -11.82 21.07
CA VAL A 249 13.22 -12.01 21.51
C VAL A 249 14.21 -10.96 20.99
N ARG A 250 13.71 -9.82 20.57
CA ARG A 250 14.52 -8.66 20.13
C ARG A 250 15.46 -8.96 18.96
N CYS A 251 15.04 -9.78 18.00
CA CYS A 251 15.79 -9.90 16.75
C CYS A 251 15.68 -8.61 15.93
N ASN A 252 16.80 -8.17 15.36
CA ASN A 252 16.82 -7.09 14.39
C ASN A 252 16.30 -7.58 13.04
N ILE A 253 15.21 -6.97 12.56
CA ILE A 253 14.43 -7.49 11.45
C ILE A 253 14.44 -6.52 10.27
N VAL A 254 14.69 -7.04 9.07
CA VAL A 254 14.43 -6.33 7.82
C VAL A 254 13.34 -7.04 7.04
N ILE A 255 12.22 -6.35 6.79
CA ILE A 255 11.12 -6.87 5.98
C ILE A 255 11.31 -6.40 4.55
N SER A 256 11.45 -7.33 3.64
CA SER A 256 11.70 -7.08 2.22
C SER A 256 10.50 -7.47 1.37
N GLY A 257 10.34 -6.82 0.22
CA GLY A 257 9.29 -7.17 -0.75
C GLY A 257 8.95 -6.03 -1.70
N GLY A 258 8.24 -6.36 -2.77
CA GLY A 258 7.77 -5.40 -3.77
C GLY A 258 6.66 -4.47 -3.25
N THR A 259 6.20 -3.56 -4.12
CA THR A 259 5.06 -2.68 -3.82
C THR A 259 3.79 -3.50 -3.62
N GLY A 260 3.02 -3.17 -2.58
CA GLY A 260 1.76 -3.87 -2.29
C GLY A 260 1.91 -5.32 -1.80
N SER A 261 3.12 -5.78 -1.46
CA SER A 261 3.36 -7.13 -0.91
C SER A 261 2.90 -7.29 0.54
N GLY A 262 2.61 -6.20 1.26
CA GLY A 262 2.15 -6.22 2.65
C GLY A 262 3.26 -6.02 3.69
N LYS A 263 4.40 -5.41 3.34
CA LYS A 263 5.51 -5.14 4.26
C LYS A 263 5.08 -4.36 5.51
N THR A 264 4.43 -3.22 5.33
CA THR A 264 3.94 -2.37 6.43
C THR A 264 2.91 -3.11 7.29
N THR A 265 2.04 -3.92 6.65
CA THR A 265 1.09 -4.78 7.36
C THR A 265 1.80 -5.80 8.23
N LEU A 266 2.80 -6.48 7.68
CA LEU A 266 3.60 -7.45 8.44
C LEU A 266 4.38 -6.79 9.56
N LEU A 267 4.98 -5.63 9.31
CA LEU A 267 5.66 -4.83 10.33
C LEU A 267 4.70 -4.49 11.48
N ASN A 268 3.49 -4.01 11.19
CA ASN A 268 2.46 -3.78 12.20
C ASN A 268 2.09 -5.06 12.97
N CYS A 269 2.00 -6.21 12.30
CA CYS A 269 1.73 -7.49 12.98
C CYS A 269 2.85 -7.87 13.94
N LEU A 270 4.11 -7.68 13.55
CA LEU A 270 5.28 -8.03 14.38
C LEU A 270 5.43 -7.12 15.60
N THR A 271 5.11 -5.84 15.46
CA THR A 271 5.19 -4.90 16.56
C THR A 271 4.25 -5.25 17.72
N ASN A 272 3.19 -6.02 17.50
CA ASN A 272 2.30 -6.48 18.56
C ASN A 272 2.97 -7.44 19.57
N TYR A 273 4.14 -7.97 19.24
CA TYR A 273 4.91 -8.88 20.10
C TYR A 273 6.08 -8.19 20.81
N ILE A 274 6.16 -6.87 20.71
CA ILE A 274 7.07 -6.05 21.52
C ILE A 274 6.48 -5.94 22.94
N GLU A 275 7.30 -6.08 23.95
CA GLU A 275 6.86 -5.99 25.35
C GLU A 275 6.33 -4.58 25.68
N HIS A 276 5.36 -4.50 26.61
CA HIS A 276 4.66 -3.26 26.92
C HIS A 276 5.49 -2.22 27.67
N ASP A 277 6.58 -2.62 28.29
CA ASP A 277 7.51 -1.77 29.03
C ASP A 277 8.61 -1.17 28.13
N GLU A 278 8.67 -1.58 26.86
CA GLU A 278 9.64 -1.05 25.91
C GLU A 278 9.21 0.30 25.31
N ARG A 279 10.16 1.24 25.27
CA ARG A 279 9.99 2.50 24.55
C ARG A 279 10.28 2.31 23.06
N VAL A 280 9.26 2.47 22.24
CA VAL A 280 9.36 2.30 20.77
C VAL A 280 9.27 3.65 20.09
N ILE A 281 10.17 3.91 19.14
CA ILE A 281 10.11 5.12 18.31
C ILE A 281 9.94 4.68 16.87
N THR A 282 8.92 5.21 16.19
CA THR A 282 8.72 4.99 14.75
C THR A 282 9.17 6.19 13.94
N CYS A 283 9.82 5.94 12.81
CA CYS A 283 10.23 6.94 11.83
C CYS A 283 9.62 6.55 10.47
N GLU A 284 8.80 7.43 9.90
CA GLU A 284 8.04 7.15 8.69
C GLU A 284 8.01 8.36 7.76
N ASP A 285 7.90 8.15 6.45
CA ASP A 285 7.63 9.23 5.50
C ASP A 285 6.21 9.77 5.65
N ALA A 286 5.28 8.86 5.91
CA ALA A 286 3.94 9.17 6.37
C ALA A 286 3.54 8.09 7.36
N ALA A 287 3.04 8.49 8.53
CA ALA A 287 2.77 7.58 9.64
C ALA A 287 1.60 6.64 9.32
N GLU A 288 1.92 5.43 8.92
CA GLU A 288 0.98 4.31 8.65
C GLU A 288 1.00 3.27 9.78
N LEU A 289 2.06 3.23 10.58
CA LEU A 289 2.21 2.27 11.67
C LEU A 289 1.27 2.60 12.84
N GLN A 290 0.66 1.56 13.38
CA GLN A 290 -0.36 1.64 14.44
C GLN A 290 0.01 0.71 15.60
N LEU A 291 1.10 1.01 16.29
CA LEU A 291 1.56 0.24 17.41
C LEU A 291 0.57 0.30 18.60
N GLN A 292 0.50 -0.81 19.35
CA GLN A 292 -0.40 -0.95 20.49
C GLN A 292 0.28 -0.67 21.83
N GLN A 293 1.60 -0.58 21.84
CA GLN A 293 2.39 -0.36 23.02
C GLN A 293 2.03 0.99 23.67
N PRO A 294 2.01 1.10 25.00
CA PRO A 294 1.65 2.34 25.69
C PRO A 294 2.71 3.44 25.51
N HIS A 295 3.96 3.06 25.25
CA HIS A 295 5.08 3.99 25.15
C HIS A 295 5.64 4.08 23.74
N VAL A 296 4.86 4.67 22.82
CA VAL A 296 5.24 4.88 21.41
C VAL A 296 5.41 6.36 21.12
N VAL A 297 6.51 6.72 20.46
CA VAL A 297 6.71 8.04 19.87
C VAL A 297 6.75 7.89 18.36
N ARG A 298 5.82 8.56 17.68
CA ARG A 298 5.70 8.50 16.22
C ARG A 298 6.31 9.75 15.59
N LEU A 299 7.26 9.58 14.69
CA LEU A 299 7.95 10.64 13.97
C LEU A 299 7.70 10.50 12.48
N GLU A 300 7.50 11.65 11.84
CA GLU A 300 7.25 11.73 10.39
C GLU A 300 8.23 12.71 9.75
N THR A 301 8.71 12.37 8.54
CA THR A 301 9.55 13.26 7.75
C THR A 301 8.77 14.50 7.35
N ARG A 302 9.49 15.58 7.10
CA ARG A 302 8.92 16.80 6.58
C ARG A 302 9.65 17.22 5.32
N PRO A 303 8.97 17.29 4.17
CA PRO A 303 9.56 17.88 2.96
C PRO A 303 9.84 19.36 3.16
N PRO A 304 10.69 19.97 2.32
CA PRO A 304 10.99 21.38 2.40
C PRO A 304 9.71 22.22 2.21
N ASN A 305 9.68 23.40 2.82
CA ASN A 305 8.64 24.40 2.61
C ASN A 305 8.75 25.03 1.21
N LEU A 306 7.89 26.01 0.90
CA LEU A 306 7.88 26.72 -0.38
C LEU A 306 9.19 27.46 -0.69
N GLU A 307 9.97 27.80 0.32
CA GLU A 307 11.26 28.45 0.22
C GLU A 307 12.42 27.46 0.05
N GLY A 308 12.11 26.15 -0.03
CA GLY A 308 13.11 25.07 -0.13
C GLY A 308 13.84 24.78 1.19
N THR A 309 13.34 25.29 2.31
CA THR A 309 13.97 25.15 3.65
C THR A 309 13.11 24.31 4.59
N GLY A 310 13.67 23.95 5.76
CA GLY A 310 12.93 23.26 6.82
C GLY A 310 12.64 21.80 6.56
N ALA A 311 13.28 21.15 5.59
CA ALA A 311 13.19 19.72 5.37
C ALA A 311 13.73 18.96 6.60
N VAL A 312 13.04 17.88 6.98
CA VAL A 312 13.50 16.90 7.98
C VAL A 312 13.46 15.54 7.31
N THR A 313 14.63 14.98 7.07
CA THR A 313 14.77 13.72 6.35
C THR A 313 14.58 12.51 7.29
N MET A 314 14.34 11.32 6.73
CA MET A 314 14.32 10.06 7.47
C MET A 314 15.63 9.89 8.29
N ARG A 315 16.76 10.22 7.69
CA ARG A 315 18.05 10.16 8.34
C ARG A 315 18.16 11.07 9.58
N ASP A 316 17.61 12.28 9.51
CA ASP A 316 17.59 13.21 10.64
C ASP A 316 16.77 12.64 11.79
N LEU A 317 15.63 12.00 11.49
CA LEU A 317 14.77 11.35 12.47
C LEU A 317 15.50 10.20 13.15
N VAL A 318 16.06 9.25 12.39
CA VAL A 318 16.77 8.08 12.94
C VAL A 318 17.94 8.52 13.82
N LYS A 319 18.75 9.49 13.39
CA LYS A 319 19.83 10.05 14.21
C LYS A 319 19.33 10.67 15.51
N ASN A 320 18.20 11.37 15.46
CA ASN A 320 17.63 11.98 16.67
C ASN A 320 17.07 10.92 17.61
N CYS A 321 16.51 9.82 17.08
CA CYS A 321 16.00 8.71 17.89
C CYS A 321 17.04 8.16 18.87
N LEU A 322 18.31 8.05 18.46
CA LEU A 322 19.41 7.56 19.30
C LEU A 322 19.64 8.41 20.58
N ARG A 323 19.11 9.64 20.62
CA ARG A 323 19.17 10.56 21.76
C ARG A 323 17.89 10.58 22.58
N MET A 324 16.85 9.85 22.13
CA MET A 324 15.53 9.83 22.76
C MET A 324 15.34 8.64 23.70
N ARG A 325 16.40 7.88 23.99
CA ARG A 325 16.39 6.66 24.80
C ARG A 325 15.37 5.62 24.31
N PRO A 326 15.43 5.21 23.04
CA PRO A 326 14.59 4.13 22.55
C PRO A 326 15.08 2.78 23.07
N GLU A 327 14.15 1.85 23.26
CA GLU A 327 14.48 0.43 23.34
C GLU A 327 14.53 -0.14 21.91
N ARG A 328 13.56 0.23 21.05
CA ARG A 328 13.53 -0.15 19.63
C ARG A 328 13.24 1.05 18.72
N ILE A 329 13.89 1.04 17.57
CA ILE A 329 13.62 1.99 16.49
C ILE A 329 12.99 1.24 15.33
N ILE A 330 11.85 1.73 14.85
CA ILE A 330 11.12 1.13 13.75
C ILE A 330 11.07 2.13 12.58
N VAL A 331 11.68 1.76 11.46
CA VAL A 331 11.69 2.56 10.25
C VAL A 331 10.66 2.00 9.28
N GLY A 332 9.63 2.79 8.97
CA GLY A 332 8.53 2.38 8.10
C GLY A 332 9.02 1.91 6.73
N GLU A 333 9.95 2.66 6.12
CA GLU A 333 10.63 2.28 4.89
C GLU A 333 12.02 2.90 4.80
N VAL A 334 13.00 2.08 4.46
CA VAL A 334 14.40 2.46 4.23
C VAL A 334 14.62 2.59 2.72
N ARG A 335 14.99 3.78 2.27
CA ARG A 335 15.16 4.10 0.83
C ARG A 335 16.52 4.70 0.49
N GLY A 336 17.26 5.14 1.49
CA GLY A 336 18.48 5.92 1.29
C GLY A 336 19.51 5.79 2.43
N PRO A 337 20.23 6.86 2.71
CA PRO A 337 21.37 6.86 3.64
C PRO A 337 21.01 6.57 5.10
N GLU A 338 19.74 6.67 5.48
CA GLU A 338 19.23 6.25 6.81
C GLU A 338 19.46 4.76 7.09
N ALA A 339 19.70 3.95 6.06
CA ALA A 339 20.10 2.55 6.20
C ALA A 339 21.34 2.42 7.10
N PHE A 340 22.33 3.29 6.96
CA PHE A 340 23.52 3.30 7.79
C PHE A 340 23.19 3.58 9.26
N ASP A 341 22.37 4.60 9.51
CA ASP A 341 22.04 5.02 10.87
C ASP A 341 21.15 3.96 11.56
N LEU A 342 20.28 3.25 10.82
CA LEU A 342 19.51 2.12 11.32
C LEU A 342 20.42 0.93 11.71
N LEU A 343 21.40 0.57 10.85
CA LEU A 343 22.36 -0.49 11.21
C LEU A 343 23.21 -0.11 12.42
N GLN A 344 23.58 1.16 12.56
CA GLN A 344 24.26 1.65 13.76
C GLN A 344 23.38 1.47 15.02
N ALA A 345 22.09 1.80 14.92
CA ALA A 345 21.14 1.58 16.02
C ALA A 345 21.07 0.11 16.40
N MET A 346 20.89 -0.78 15.41
CA MET A 346 20.84 -2.24 15.61
C MET A 346 22.12 -2.81 16.23
N ASN A 347 23.26 -2.17 16.02
CA ASN A 347 24.58 -2.63 16.50
C ASN A 347 25.02 -1.97 17.83
N THR A 348 24.27 -0.99 18.33
CA THR A 348 24.65 -0.20 19.52
C THR A 348 23.66 -0.28 20.66
N GLY A 349 23.01 -1.44 20.84
CA GLY A 349 22.17 -1.72 22.01
C GLY A 349 20.68 -1.36 21.84
N HIS A 350 20.22 -1.16 20.61
CA HIS A 350 18.79 -1.00 20.29
C HIS A 350 18.27 -2.26 19.58
N ASP A 351 18.55 -3.42 20.20
CA ASP A 351 18.15 -4.74 19.70
C ASP A 351 16.64 -4.84 19.51
N GLY A 352 16.22 -5.52 18.44
CA GLY A 352 14.83 -5.64 18.07
C GLY A 352 14.32 -4.48 17.21
N SER A 353 15.20 -3.62 16.74
CA SER A 353 14.85 -2.61 15.74
C SER A 353 14.44 -3.24 14.43
N MET A 354 13.52 -2.61 13.72
CA MET A 354 12.92 -3.15 12.52
C MET A 354 12.86 -2.10 11.42
N GLY A 355 12.94 -2.55 10.16
CA GLY A 355 12.75 -1.69 9.01
C GLY A 355 12.17 -2.44 7.82
N THR A 356 11.54 -1.72 6.89
CA THR A 356 11.15 -2.32 5.61
C THR A 356 11.97 -1.73 4.47
N LEU A 357 12.16 -2.49 3.41
CA LEU A 357 12.76 -2.01 2.16
C LEU A 357 12.20 -2.76 0.95
N HIS A 358 12.45 -2.21 -0.22
CA HIS A 358 12.07 -2.86 -1.48
C HIS A 358 13.20 -3.73 -2.01
N ALA A 359 12.99 -5.06 -2.05
CA ALA A 359 13.80 -6.01 -2.80
C ALA A 359 12.98 -7.24 -3.18
N ASN A 360 13.45 -8.03 -4.14
CA ASN A 360 12.71 -9.20 -4.64
C ASN A 360 13.10 -10.50 -3.93
N THR A 361 14.26 -10.53 -3.32
CA THR A 361 14.80 -11.70 -2.60
C THR A 361 15.51 -11.26 -1.31
N PRO A 362 15.68 -12.14 -0.31
CA PRO A 362 16.45 -11.85 0.89
C PRO A 362 17.90 -11.44 0.59
N ARG A 363 18.52 -12.06 -0.41
CA ARG A 363 19.88 -11.74 -0.83
C ARG A 363 19.97 -10.34 -1.46
N GLU A 364 19.03 -9.99 -2.33
CA GLU A 364 18.93 -8.64 -2.90
C GLU A 364 18.66 -7.59 -1.82
N CYS A 365 17.92 -7.94 -0.78
CA CYS A 365 17.68 -7.07 0.37
C CYS A 365 18.99 -6.61 0.99
N LEU A 366 19.91 -7.53 1.29
CA LEU A 366 21.20 -7.22 1.88
C LEU A 366 22.10 -6.40 0.93
N SER A 367 22.12 -6.75 -0.37
CA SER A 367 22.84 -5.99 -1.39
C SER A 367 22.28 -4.58 -1.56
N ARG A 368 20.97 -4.42 -1.42
CA ARG A 368 20.33 -3.10 -1.49
C ARG A 368 20.68 -2.20 -0.31
N ILE A 369 20.80 -2.77 0.89
CA ILE A 369 21.31 -2.03 2.07
C ILE A 369 22.73 -1.53 1.78
N GLU A 370 23.62 -2.37 1.28
CA GLU A 370 24.99 -1.98 0.88
C GLU A 370 24.96 -0.82 -0.13
N SER A 371 24.11 -0.92 -1.16
CA SER A 371 23.97 0.11 -2.19
C SER A 371 23.45 1.44 -1.62
N MET A 372 22.45 1.42 -0.75
CA MET A 372 21.88 2.63 -0.14
C MET A 372 22.91 3.36 0.73
N ILE A 373 23.73 2.63 1.48
CA ILE A 373 24.81 3.20 2.28
C ILE A 373 25.86 3.85 1.39
N THR A 374 26.28 3.15 0.35
CA THR A 374 27.28 3.67 -0.62
C THR A 374 26.77 4.92 -1.32
N MET A 375 25.52 4.92 -1.80
CA MET A 375 24.90 6.09 -2.42
C MET A 375 24.70 7.26 -1.44
N GLY A 376 24.63 6.98 -0.16
CA GLY A 376 24.57 7.98 0.91
C GLY A 376 25.89 8.72 1.17
N GLY A 377 26.93 8.47 0.37
CA GLY A 377 28.23 9.13 0.44
C GLY A 377 29.18 8.55 1.50
N PHE A 378 28.89 7.37 2.04
CA PHE A 378 29.79 6.69 2.96
C PHE A 378 30.86 5.92 2.18
N SER A 379 32.11 6.38 2.25
CA SER A 379 33.26 5.71 1.63
C SER A 379 33.83 4.62 2.53
N LEU A 380 33.08 3.52 2.68
CA LEU A 380 33.53 2.36 3.42
C LEU A 380 33.88 1.21 2.45
N PRO A 381 34.91 0.39 2.75
CA PRO A 381 35.19 -0.82 1.98
C PRO A 381 33.97 -1.76 2.01
N SER A 382 33.64 -2.40 0.87
CA SER A 382 32.50 -3.32 0.78
C SER A 382 32.53 -4.42 1.83
N LYS A 383 33.72 -4.92 2.17
CA LYS A 383 33.88 -5.91 3.23
C LYS A 383 33.40 -5.39 4.60
N THR A 384 33.83 -4.18 4.97
CA THR A 384 33.41 -3.54 6.24
C THR A 384 31.91 -3.29 6.28
N LEU A 385 31.30 -2.88 5.15
CA LEU A 385 29.83 -2.73 5.05
C LEU A 385 29.12 -4.06 5.27
N ARG A 386 29.59 -5.14 4.65
CA ARG A 386 29.00 -6.47 4.81
C ARG A 386 29.17 -7.02 6.21
N GLU A 387 30.34 -6.80 6.84
CA GLU A 387 30.58 -7.13 8.25
C GLU A 387 29.57 -6.38 9.15
N MET A 388 29.35 -5.09 8.89
CA MET A 388 28.37 -4.29 9.62
C MET A 388 26.93 -4.79 9.42
N ILE A 389 26.54 -5.15 8.19
CA ILE A 389 25.22 -5.73 7.90
C ILE A 389 25.05 -7.05 8.68
N CYS A 390 26.04 -7.94 8.64
CA CYS A 390 25.99 -9.24 9.32
C CYS A 390 25.95 -9.14 10.87
N SER A 391 26.57 -8.10 11.42
CA SER A 391 26.54 -7.87 12.88
C SER A 391 25.24 -7.21 13.35
N SER A 392 24.54 -6.51 12.45
CA SER A 392 23.36 -5.71 12.79
C SER A 392 22.04 -6.42 12.51
N VAL A 393 21.93 -7.12 11.36
CA VAL A 393 20.68 -7.76 10.93
C VAL A 393 20.67 -9.22 11.31
N ASP A 394 19.68 -9.64 12.09
CA ASP A 394 19.50 -11.05 12.48
C ASP A 394 18.65 -11.79 11.45
N VAL A 395 17.52 -11.21 11.01
CA VAL A 395 16.53 -11.89 10.17
C VAL A 395 16.04 -10.98 9.05
N VAL A 396 15.95 -11.54 7.86
CA VAL A 396 15.25 -10.95 6.70
C VAL A 396 13.96 -11.73 6.44
N ILE A 397 12.84 -11.03 6.39
CA ILE A 397 11.54 -11.62 6.07
C ILE A 397 11.10 -11.13 4.70
N GLN A 398 10.88 -12.04 3.76
CA GLN A 398 10.46 -11.71 2.40
C GLN A 398 8.95 -11.83 2.25
N ALA A 399 8.29 -10.73 1.90
CA ALA A 399 6.87 -10.69 1.57
C ALA A 399 6.68 -10.46 0.07
N GLN A 400 5.79 -11.23 -0.57
CA GLN A 400 5.54 -11.14 -2.00
C GLN A 400 4.05 -11.07 -2.32
N ARG A 401 3.68 -10.21 -3.29
CA ARG A 401 2.38 -10.27 -3.94
C ARG A 401 2.49 -11.22 -5.12
N MET A 402 1.70 -12.28 -5.07
CA MET A 402 1.68 -13.30 -6.10
C MET A 402 0.86 -12.84 -7.31
N ARG A 403 0.98 -13.55 -8.43
CA ARG A 403 0.27 -13.24 -9.68
C ARG A 403 -1.27 -13.35 -9.59
N ASP A 404 -1.77 -14.18 -8.69
CA ASP A 404 -3.21 -14.31 -8.37
C ASP A 404 -3.73 -13.18 -7.46
N GLY A 405 -2.87 -12.21 -7.10
CA GLY A 405 -3.16 -11.11 -6.19
C GLY A 405 -3.02 -11.46 -4.70
N SER A 406 -2.84 -12.75 -4.35
CA SER A 406 -2.61 -13.17 -2.97
C SER A 406 -1.25 -12.66 -2.47
N ARG A 407 -1.14 -12.48 -1.15
CA ARG A 407 0.11 -12.08 -0.49
C ARG A 407 0.65 -13.25 0.30
N ARG A 408 1.97 -13.49 0.20
CA ARG A 408 2.64 -14.61 0.87
C ARG A 408 3.93 -14.10 1.53
N ILE A 409 4.23 -14.65 2.71
CA ILE A 409 5.56 -14.56 3.31
C ILE A 409 6.35 -15.72 2.69
N THR A 410 7.27 -15.39 1.80
CA THR A 410 7.96 -16.41 0.99
C THR A 410 9.21 -16.95 1.62
N HIS A 411 9.88 -16.16 2.48
CA HIS A 411 11.08 -16.60 3.19
C HIS A 411 11.14 -15.99 4.59
N ILE A 412 11.65 -16.77 5.53
CA ILE A 412 12.21 -16.32 6.81
C ILE A 412 13.68 -16.74 6.77
N THR A 413 14.57 -15.77 6.64
CA THR A 413 15.99 -15.97 6.36
C THR A 413 16.84 -15.38 7.47
N GLU A 414 17.72 -16.16 8.06
CA GLU A 414 18.72 -15.68 9.02
C GLU A 414 19.99 -15.22 8.30
N VAL A 415 20.63 -14.19 8.88
CA VAL A 415 21.97 -13.75 8.49
C VAL A 415 22.98 -14.43 9.38
N MET A 416 23.76 -15.37 8.81
CA MET A 416 24.68 -16.23 9.58
C MET A 416 26.04 -15.59 9.84
N GLY A 417 26.49 -14.71 8.95
CA GLY A 417 27.80 -14.07 9.00
C GLY A 417 28.42 -13.95 7.62
N MET A 418 29.72 -13.99 7.55
CA MET A 418 30.49 -13.90 6.29
C MET A 418 31.40 -15.09 6.11
N GLU A 419 31.53 -15.52 4.84
CA GLU A 419 32.60 -16.41 4.39
C GLU A 419 33.38 -15.68 3.30
N GLY A 420 34.64 -15.33 3.60
CA GLY A 420 35.40 -14.41 2.77
C GLY A 420 34.74 -13.04 2.65
N ASP A 421 34.31 -12.68 1.47
CA ASP A 421 33.60 -11.43 1.17
C ASP A 421 32.09 -11.64 0.90
N VAL A 422 31.54 -12.83 1.16
CA VAL A 422 30.14 -13.16 0.89
C VAL A 422 29.36 -13.26 2.20
N ILE A 423 28.21 -12.60 2.23
CA ILE A 423 27.25 -12.75 3.34
C ILE A 423 26.57 -14.12 3.21
N ILE A 424 26.66 -14.93 4.26
CA ILE A 424 26.01 -16.23 4.35
C ILE A 424 24.65 -16.07 5.02
N THR A 425 23.64 -16.61 4.38
CA THR A 425 22.26 -16.61 4.86
C THR A 425 21.71 -18.03 4.87
N GLN A 426 20.75 -18.28 5.73
CA GLN A 426 20.11 -19.56 5.94
C GLN A 426 18.59 -19.35 6.04
N ASP A 427 17.83 -20.01 5.17
CA ASP A 427 16.37 -19.97 5.25
C ASP A 427 15.89 -20.91 6.36
N LEU A 428 15.01 -20.44 7.22
CA LEU A 428 14.26 -21.27 8.18
C LEU A 428 12.99 -21.82 7.55
N MET A 429 12.37 -21.03 6.69
CA MET A 429 11.14 -21.34 6.00
C MET A 429 11.15 -20.72 4.62
N ASN A 430 10.66 -21.45 3.62
CA ASN A 430 10.37 -20.92 2.30
C ASN A 430 8.96 -21.30 1.83
N TYR A 431 8.43 -20.59 0.83
CA TYR A 431 7.14 -20.87 0.21
C TYR A 431 7.34 -21.47 -1.18
N GLU A 432 6.83 -22.67 -1.40
CA GLU A 432 6.87 -23.38 -2.67
C GLU A 432 5.51 -23.31 -3.37
N VAL A 433 5.51 -22.85 -4.62
CA VAL A 433 4.32 -22.88 -5.48
C VAL A 433 4.25 -24.26 -6.14
N LEU A 434 3.16 -24.98 -5.94
CA LEU A 434 2.93 -26.34 -6.46
C LEU A 434 2.13 -26.33 -7.76
N GLY A 435 1.26 -25.33 -7.96
CA GLY A 435 0.39 -25.26 -9.13
C GLY A 435 -0.68 -24.19 -9.01
N GLU A 436 -1.74 -24.36 -9.79
CA GLU A 436 -2.93 -23.51 -9.80
C GLU A 436 -4.20 -24.37 -9.71
N ASP A 437 -5.23 -23.81 -9.07
CA ASP A 437 -6.57 -24.38 -9.11
C ASP A 437 -7.31 -24.00 -10.41
N ALA A 438 -8.50 -24.58 -10.60
CA ALA A 438 -9.35 -24.31 -11.78
C ALA A 438 -9.80 -22.83 -11.89
N ALA A 439 -9.68 -22.05 -10.82
CA ALA A 439 -10.00 -20.62 -10.78
C ALA A 439 -8.75 -19.73 -11.01
N GLY A 440 -7.58 -20.32 -11.27
CA GLY A 440 -6.31 -19.60 -11.46
C GLY A 440 -5.67 -19.12 -10.16
N LYS A 441 -6.11 -19.61 -9.00
CA LYS A 441 -5.53 -19.29 -7.71
C LYS A 441 -4.33 -20.20 -7.44
N LEU A 442 -3.24 -19.62 -6.96
CA LEU A 442 -2.02 -20.35 -6.67
C LEU A 442 -2.19 -21.30 -5.48
N ILE A 443 -1.84 -22.56 -5.69
CA ILE A 443 -1.70 -23.58 -4.67
C ILE A 443 -0.22 -23.68 -4.32
N GLY A 444 0.09 -23.65 -3.03
CA GLY A 444 1.46 -23.77 -2.55
C GLY A 444 1.50 -24.02 -1.06
N ARG A 445 2.70 -24.28 -0.56
CA ARG A 445 2.94 -24.61 0.85
C ARG A 445 4.19 -23.90 1.39
N HIS A 446 4.18 -23.68 2.69
CA HIS A 446 5.38 -23.26 3.42
C HIS A 446 6.17 -24.50 3.83
N ARG A 447 7.46 -24.51 3.50
CA ARG A 447 8.37 -25.63 3.72
C ARG A 447 9.37 -25.32 4.81
N SER A 448 9.70 -26.32 5.61
CA SER A 448 10.89 -26.32 6.45
C SER A 448 12.14 -26.55 5.60
N THR A 449 13.24 -25.92 5.98
CA THR A 449 14.55 -26.19 5.38
C THR A 449 15.38 -27.21 6.17
N GLY A 450 14.79 -27.80 7.21
CA GLY A 450 15.44 -28.81 8.06
C GLY A 450 16.37 -28.24 9.14
N ILE A 451 16.31 -26.92 9.39
CA ILE A 451 17.12 -26.28 10.42
C ILE A 451 16.43 -26.47 11.79
N GLY A 452 17.05 -27.27 12.65
CA GLY A 452 16.52 -27.53 13.99
C GLY A 452 16.87 -26.44 15.02
N ARG A 453 17.99 -25.73 14.83
CA ARG A 453 18.43 -24.66 15.74
C ARG A 453 18.87 -23.41 14.97
N PRO A 454 18.03 -22.37 14.92
CA PRO A 454 18.41 -21.09 14.33
C PRO A 454 19.48 -20.37 15.16
N ARG A 455 20.17 -19.40 14.55
CA ARG A 455 21.21 -18.60 15.20
C ARG A 455 20.72 -17.87 16.45
N PHE A 456 19.45 -17.41 16.43
CA PHE A 456 18.86 -16.71 17.59
C PHE A 456 18.34 -17.68 18.68
N TRP A 457 18.68 -18.97 18.63
CA TRP A 457 18.24 -19.98 19.62
C TRP A 457 18.61 -19.61 21.04
N GLU A 458 19.87 -19.20 21.29
CA GLU A 458 20.31 -18.79 22.61
C GLU A 458 19.60 -17.54 23.12
N ARG A 459 19.24 -16.62 22.20
CA ARG A 459 18.42 -15.46 22.52
C ARG A 459 16.99 -15.90 22.90
N ALA A 460 16.39 -16.82 22.14
CA ALA A 460 15.09 -17.39 22.49
C ALA A 460 15.10 -18.08 23.85
N ARG A 461 16.18 -18.81 24.19
CA ARG A 461 16.37 -19.41 25.49
C ARG A 461 16.46 -18.36 26.60
N TYR A 462 17.20 -17.28 26.39
CA TYR A 462 17.32 -16.19 27.36
C TYR A 462 15.97 -15.53 27.68
N PHE A 463 15.09 -15.41 26.67
CA PHE A 463 13.72 -14.89 26.81
C PHE A 463 12.69 -15.95 27.23
N GLY A 464 13.09 -17.20 27.50
CA GLY A 464 12.19 -18.29 27.91
C GLY A 464 11.31 -18.85 26.79
N GLU A 465 11.66 -18.58 25.54
CA GLU A 465 10.88 -19.00 24.34
C GLU A 465 11.48 -20.25 23.67
N GLU A 466 12.49 -20.88 24.22
CA GLU A 466 13.22 -22.01 23.64
C GLU A 466 12.30 -23.18 23.25
N GLN A 467 11.46 -23.63 24.21
CA GLN A 467 10.57 -24.77 23.97
C GLN A 467 9.49 -24.48 22.92
N ARG A 468 8.96 -23.25 22.94
CA ARG A 468 7.97 -22.80 21.98
C ARG A 468 8.55 -22.72 20.57
N LEU A 469 9.81 -22.22 20.45
CA LEU A 469 10.55 -22.19 19.20
C LEU A 469 10.82 -23.61 18.67
N ALA A 470 11.30 -24.52 19.54
CA ALA A 470 11.50 -25.93 19.19
C ALA A 470 10.21 -26.54 18.60
N THR A 471 9.11 -26.40 19.34
CA THR A 471 7.80 -26.92 18.91
C THR A 471 7.36 -26.34 17.56
N ALA A 472 7.56 -25.05 17.33
CA ALA A 472 7.19 -24.41 16.06
C ALA A 472 8.03 -24.94 14.88
N ILE A 473 9.33 -25.13 15.10
CA ILE A 473 10.25 -25.68 14.08
C ILE A 473 9.89 -27.14 13.75
N ASP A 474 9.64 -27.97 14.77
CA ASP A 474 9.24 -29.37 14.60
C ASP A 474 7.90 -29.49 13.86
N GLN A 475 6.92 -28.66 14.23
CA GLN A 475 5.63 -28.61 13.54
C GLN A 475 5.76 -28.18 12.08
N LEU A 476 6.66 -27.23 11.75
CA LEU A 476 6.92 -26.83 10.38
C LEU A 476 7.52 -27.99 9.56
N ALA A 477 8.42 -28.77 10.15
CA ALA A 477 9.03 -29.95 9.53
C ALA A 477 7.99 -31.06 9.29
N VAL A 478 7.15 -31.39 10.30
CA VAL A 478 6.09 -32.38 10.20
C VAL A 478 5.03 -32.01 9.15
N GLN A 479 4.66 -30.72 9.06
CA GLN A 479 3.76 -30.22 8.01
C GLN A 479 4.34 -30.41 6.61
N ASP A 480 5.65 -30.22 6.45
CA ASP A 480 6.30 -30.42 5.16
C ASP A 480 6.32 -31.88 4.74
N GLU A 481 6.62 -32.81 5.67
CA GLU A 481 6.58 -34.25 5.43
C GLU A 481 5.16 -34.77 5.12
N ALA A 482 4.15 -34.34 5.88
CA ALA A 482 2.76 -34.73 5.66
C ALA A 482 2.20 -34.24 4.31
N ASN A 483 2.70 -33.12 3.79
CA ASN A 483 2.31 -32.59 2.48
C ASN A 483 3.17 -33.15 1.33
N ALA A 484 4.25 -33.87 1.62
CA ALA A 484 5.11 -34.50 0.62
C ALA A 484 4.70 -35.94 0.34
N ALA A 485 3.97 -36.61 1.27
CA ALA A 485 3.38 -37.94 1.16
C ALA A 485 2.00 -37.91 0.48
#